data_98fcf9f64bfbd34c90daca43c4562afa
#
_entry.id   98fcf9f64bfbd34c90daca43c4562afa
#
_cell.length_a   1.000
_cell.length_b   1.000
_cell.length_c   1.000
_cell.angle_alpha   90.00
_cell.angle_beta   90.00
_cell.angle_gamma   90.00
#
_symmetry.space_group_name_H-M   'P 1'
#
loop_
_entity.id
_entity.type
_entity.pdbx_description
1 polymer ?
#
loop_
_entity_poly.entity_id
_entity_poly.type
_entity_poly.pdbx_seq_one_letter_code
_entity_poly.pdbx_strand_id
1 'polypeptide(L)'
;MGVSGERKVPGLVAVDSWLEPYSTAIRDRTARFKGRLAEFRPLLEFATSHQTLGLHREGNDWVFREWAPRAKALFLIGDFCGWSRKKYPLRRLSENGVWEVRLAGNTLRHGDLYKVHIEGVNGAHDRIPSHATFVVQDEATKEFSAQVQESSEYFWENAAPEAVKHPKIYEAHVGMATEEFRVGTYREFAEQVLPRLGQLGYNVVQLMAVAEHPYYGSFGYHVANYFAPSSRCGPVEDLKYLIDTAHGMGIAVLMDIVHSHSVKNFAEGLSSFDGEEGLYFRERDHPQWDSRLFDYGRSEVCHPHTGGMCQFTSIGYPLPSIIECKLR
;
A
#
# COMPACT_ATOMS: atom_id res chain seq x y z
N MET A 1 1.49 -55.54 4.91
CA MET A 1 2.70 -54.93 4.36
C MET A 1 2.36 -53.49 4.02
N GLY A 2 2.68 -52.56 4.93
CA GLY A 2 2.33 -51.16 4.70
C GLY A 2 3.42 -50.48 3.86
N VAL A 3 3.03 -49.90 2.77
CA VAL A 3 3.87 -49.04 1.94
C VAL A 3 4.19 -47.79 2.75
N SER A 4 5.42 -47.71 3.29
CA SER A 4 5.96 -46.48 3.87
C SER A 4 6.19 -45.52 2.71
N GLY A 5 5.19 -44.68 2.42
CA GLY A 5 5.39 -43.54 1.54
C GLY A 5 6.50 -42.68 2.08
N GLU A 6 7.65 -42.67 1.43
CA GLU A 6 8.75 -41.72 1.73
C GLU A 6 8.17 -40.31 1.75
N ARG A 7 8.07 -39.75 2.93
CA ARG A 7 7.68 -38.35 3.13
C ARG A 7 8.80 -37.49 2.57
N LYS A 8 8.63 -36.98 1.34
CA LYS A 8 9.60 -36.07 0.73
C LYS A 8 9.95 -34.96 1.71
N VAL A 9 11.21 -34.86 2.03
CA VAL A 9 11.78 -33.78 2.85
C VAL A 9 11.53 -32.47 2.14
N PRO A 10 11.05 -31.41 2.83
CA PRO A 10 10.90 -30.09 2.21
C PRO A 10 12.21 -29.65 1.55
N GLY A 11 12.15 -29.06 0.38
CA GLY A 11 13.33 -28.63 -0.37
C GLY A 11 14.32 -27.77 0.44
N LEU A 12 13.78 -26.91 1.34
CA LEU A 12 14.57 -26.11 2.28
C LEU A 12 15.44 -27.00 3.20
N VAL A 13 14.89 -28.09 3.72
CA VAL A 13 15.62 -29.01 4.62
C VAL A 13 16.68 -29.81 3.85
N ALA A 14 16.45 -30.06 2.56
CA ALA A 14 17.43 -30.69 1.69
C ALA A 14 18.65 -29.81 1.40
N VAL A 15 18.46 -28.47 1.44
CA VAL A 15 19.52 -27.48 1.23
C VAL A 15 20.24 -27.15 2.54
N ASP A 16 19.51 -27.15 3.68
CA ASP A 16 20.04 -26.84 5.00
C ASP A 16 19.58 -27.87 6.03
N SER A 17 20.49 -28.78 6.41
CA SER A 17 20.22 -29.86 7.36
C SER A 17 19.92 -29.36 8.81
N TRP A 18 20.31 -28.15 9.18
CA TRP A 18 19.96 -27.51 10.46
C TRP A 18 18.45 -27.31 10.62
N LEU A 19 17.71 -27.30 9.50
CA LEU A 19 16.25 -27.19 9.49
C LEU A 19 15.52 -28.53 9.72
N GLU A 20 16.23 -29.65 9.79
CA GLU A 20 15.64 -30.99 9.97
C GLU A 20 14.72 -31.09 11.19
N PRO A 21 15.09 -30.59 12.41
CA PRO A 21 14.19 -30.59 13.55
C PRO A 21 12.88 -29.83 13.33
N TYR A 22 12.86 -28.88 12.39
CA TYR A 22 11.73 -28.02 12.07
C TYR A 22 10.94 -28.51 10.84
N SER A 23 11.29 -29.64 10.27
CA SER A 23 10.71 -30.15 9.01
C SER A 23 9.19 -30.30 9.06
N THR A 24 8.62 -30.71 10.20
CA THR A 24 7.16 -30.78 10.39
C THR A 24 6.53 -29.40 10.39
N ALA A 25 7.07 -28.45 11.13
CA ALA A 25 6.57 -27.07 11.16
C ALA A 25 6.65 -26.39 9.79
N ILE A 26 7.69 -26.66 9.01
CA ILE A 26 7.85 -26.16 7.63
C ILE A 26 6.78 -26.76 6.72
N ARG A 27 6.52 -28.07 6.81
CA ARG A 27 5.46 -28.73 6.04
C ARG A 27 4.08 -28.17 6.37
N ASP A 28 3.77 -28.01 7.66
CA ASP A 28 2.48 -27.51 8.11
C ASP A 28 2.23 -26.06 7.67
N ARG A 29 3.28 -25.23 7.72
CA ARG A 29 3.22 -23.86 7.17
C ARG A 29 3.00 -23.86 5.66
N THR A 30 3.74 -24.71 4.95
CA THR A 30 3.60 -24.83 3.49
C THR A 30 2.22 -25.35 3.09
N ALA A 31 1.69 -26.33 3.83
CA ALA A 31 0.35 -26.86 3.57
C ALA A 31 -0.74 -25.79 3.81
N ARG A 32 -0.65 -25.04 4.92
CA ARG A 32 -1.55 -23.92 5.22
C ARG A 32 -1.48 -22.84 4.15
N PHE A 33 -0.27 -22.45 3.74
CA PHE A 33 -0.08 -21.47 2.68
C PHE A 33 -0.68 -21.93 1.36
N LYS A 34 -0.41 -23.17 0.95
CA LYS A 34 -0.99 -23.76 -0.28
C LYS A 34 -2.52 -23.88 -0.22
N GLY A 35 -3.08 -24.22 0.95
CA GLY A 35 -4.52 -24.24 1.18
C GLY A 35 -5.12 -22.85 0.99
N ARG A 36 -4.54 -21.83 1.59
CA ARG A 36 -4.97 -20.43 1.40
C ARG A 36 -4.87 -19.97 -0.04
N LEU A 37 -3.74 -20.22 -0.71
CA LEU A 37 -3.60 -19.89 -2.14
C LEU A 37 -4.66 -20.57 -3.03
N ALA A 38 -5.10 -21.77 -2.66
CA ALA A 38 -6.14 -22.48 -3.42
C ALA A 38 -7.52 -21.83 -3.27
N GLU A 39 -7.79 -21.18 -2.10
CA GLU A 39 -9.01 -20.40 -1.87
C GLU A 39 -9.07 -19.14 -2.73
N PHE A 40 -7.92 -18.60 -3.13
CA PHE A 40 -7.77 -17.30 -3.80
C PHE A 40 -7.26 -17.42 -5.24
N ARG A 41 -7.67 -18.44 -5.96
CA ARG A 41 -7.26 -18.58 -7.37
C ARG A 41 -8.28 -17.95 -8.32
N PRO A 42 -7.82 -17.21 -9.34
CA PRO A 42 -6.41 -16.85 -9.61
C PRO A 42 -5.88 -15.78 -8.64
N LEU A 43 -4.63 -15.91 -8.20
CA LEU A 43 -4.01 -14.97 -7.23
C LEU A 43 -4.01 -13.52 -7.74
N LEU A 44 -3.88 -13.30 -9.04
CA LEU A 44 -3.94 -11.97 -9.64
C LEU A 44 -5.31 -11.32 -9.47
N GLU A 45 -6.40 -12.07 -9.62
CA GLU A 45 -7.76 -11.54 -9.36
C GLU A 45 -7.95 -11.21 -7.88
N PHE A 46 -7.40 -12.02 -6.99
CA PHE A 46 -7.40 -11.74 -5.55
C PHE A 46 -6.64 -10.45 -5.21
N ALA A 47 -5.55 -10.15 -5.92
CA ALA A 47 -4.71 -8.98 -5.68
C ALA A 47 -5.25 -7.67 -6.29
N THR A 48 -6.51 -7.61 -6.74
CA THR A 48 -7.10 -6.47 -7.45
C THR A 48 -7.97 -5.55 -6.60
N SER A 49 -7.91 -5.64 -5.26
CA SER A 49 -8.71 -4.77 -4.37
C SER A 49 -8.55 -3.28 -4.71
N HIS A 50 -7.36 -2.87 -5.07
CA HIS A 50 -7.05 -1.49 -5.47
C HIS A 50 -7.76 -1.03 -6.76
N GLN A 51 -8.29 -1.95 -7.57
CA GLN A 51 -9.07 -1.64 -8.77
C GLN A 51 -10.57 -1.54 -8.47
N THR A 52 -11.00 -2.02 -7.30
CA THR A 52 -12.41 -2.10 -6.93
C THR A 52 -12.77 -1.25 -5.72
N LEU A 53 -11.91 -1.20 -4.70
CA LEU A 53 -12.09 -0.36 -3.51
C LEU A 53 -11.37 0.98 -3.68
N GLY A 54 -11.84 2.00 -2.95
CA GLY A 54 -11.38 3.38 -3.12
C GLY A 54 -12.24 4.15 -4.11
N LEU A 55 -11.70 5.24 -4.62
CA LEU A 55 -12.37 6.16 -5.55
C LEU A 55 -11.90 5.93 -6.99
N HIS A 56 -12.83 5.62 -7.88
CA HIS A 56 -12.54 5.29 -9.29
C HIS A 56 -13.45 6.01 -10.26
N ARG A 57 -12.99 6.17 -11.49
CA ARG A 57 -13.84 6.48 -12.63
C ARG A 57 -14.41 5.19 -13.24
N GLU A 58 -15.74 5.10 -13.33
CA GLU A 58 -16.43 4.07 -14.10
C GLU A 58 -17.31 4.74 -15.18
N GLY A 59 -16.83 4.73 -16.40
CA GLY A 59 -17.42 5.53 -17.48
C GLY A 59 -17.33 7.03 -17.18
N ASN A 60 -18.48 7.71 -17.16
CA ASN A 60 -18.54 9.14 -16.87
C ASN A 60 -18.74 9.46 -15.38
N ASP A 61 -18.93 8.46 -14.54
CA ASP A 61 -19.25 8.64 -13.12
C ASP A 61 -18.05 8.37 -12.21
N TRP A 62 -18.09 8.95 -11.03
CA TRP A 62 -17.25 8.54 -9.92
C TRP A 62 -17.92 7.43 -9.13
N VAL A 63 -17.17 6.40 -8.76
CA VAL A 63 -17.60 5.32 -7.88
C VAL A 63 -16.64 5.23 -6.72
N PHE A 64 -17.17 5.32 -5.52
CA PHE A 64 -16.40 5.12 -4.30
C PHE A 64 -16.89 3.87 -3.59
N ARG A 65 -15.95 2.98 -3.25
CA ARG A 65 -16.22 1.77 -2.48
C ARG A 65 -15.31 1.67 -1.27
N GLU A 66 -15.89 1.22 -0.15
CA GLU A 66 -15.14 1.01 1.08
C GLU A 66 -15.59 -0.27 1.78
N TRP A 67 -14.64 -0.94 2.44
CA TRP A 67 -14.91 -2.13 3.24
C TRP A 67 -14.99 -1.79 4.71
N ALA A 68 -16.20 -1.88 5.28
CA ALA A 68 -16.49 -1.60 6.67
C ALA A 68 -17.65 -2.50 7.16
N PRO A 69 -17.36 -3.78 7.44
CA PRO A 69 -18.41 -4.80 7.65
C PRO A 69 -19.26 -4.55 8.88
N ARG A 70 -18.74 -3.92 9.93
CA ARG A 70 -19.43 -3.67 11.20
C ARG A 70 -20.02 -2.26 11.28
N ALA A 71 -19.81 -1.42 10.28
CA ALA A 71 -20.40 -0.09 10.23
C ALA A 71 -21.91 -0.16 10.05
N LYS A 72 -22.61 0.82 10.65
CA LYS A 72 -24.04 1.02 10.54
C LYS A 72 -24.43 1.87 9.34
N ALA A 73 -23.64 2.91 9.05
CA ALA A 73 -23.80 3.79 7.90
C ALA A 73 -22.45 4.38 7.50
N LEU A 74 -22.30 4.66 6.20
CA LEU A 74 -21.16 5.36 5.62
C LEU A 74 -21.64 6.51 4.75
N PHE A 75 -20.88 7.61 4.76
CA PHE A 75 -21.12 8.77 3.90
C PHE A 75 -19.79 9.25 3.32
N LEU A 76 -19.77 9.53 2.02
CA LEU A 76 -18.63 10.19 1.40
C LEU A 76 -18.74 11.70 1.66
N ILE A 77 -17.71 12.28 2.23
CA ILE A 77 -17.65 13.69 2.63
C ILE A 77 -16.41 14.37 2.06
N GLY A 78 -16.49 15.67 1.85
CA GLY A 78 -15.36 16.43 1.31
C GLY A 78 -15.77 17.82 0.81
N ASP A 79 -14.87 18.49 0.10
CA ASP A 79 -15.06 19.85 -0.44
C ASP A 79 -16.29 19.93 -1.34
N PHE A 80 -16.50 18.93 -2.18
CA PHE A 80 -17.64 18.82 -3.12
C PHE A 80 -19.02 18.85 -2.44
N CYS A 81 -19.09 18.67 -1.16
CA CYS A 81 -20.36 18.68 -0.41
C CYS A 81 -20.35 19.60 0.82
N GLY A 82 -19.30 20.43 0.98
CA GLY A 82 -19.10 21.26 2.15
C GLY A 82 -18.99 20.42 3.44
N TRP A 83 -18.37 19.23 3.34
CA TRP A 83 -18.14 18.28 4.45
C TRP A 83 -19.41 17.78 5.12
N SER A 84 -20.55 17.79 4.40
CA SER A 84 -21.84 17.29 4.92
C SER A 84 -21.81 15.79 5.13
N ARG A 85 -22.02 15.35 6.37
CA ARG A 85 -22.05 13.93 6.79
C ARG A 85 -23.38 13.21 6.46
N LYS A 86 -24.22 13.77 5.56
CA LYS A 86 -25.53 13.19 5.22
C LYS A 86 -25.83 13.22 3.72
N LYS A 87 -25.04 13.97 2.93
CA LYS A 87 -25.41 14.27 1.54
C LYS A 87 -25.19 13.07 0.60
N TYR A 88 -24.13 12.30 0.81
CA TYR A 88 -23.78 11.17 -0.05
C TYR A 88 -23.63 9.87 0.76
N PRO A 89 -24.79 9.25 1.14
CA PRO A 89 -24.77 7.97 1.83
C PRO A 89 -24.29 6.86 0.89
N LEU A 90 -23.50 5.93 1.42
CA LEU A 90 -23.14 4.72 0.74
C LEU A 90 -24.20 3.63 0.98
N ARG A 91 -24.44 2.84 -0.05
CA ARG A 91 -25.28 1.66 0.01
C ARG A 91 -24.41 0.43 0.28
N ARG A 92 -24.80 -0.41 1.20
CA ARG A 92 -24.16 -1.71 1.44
C ARG A 92 -24.47 -2.64 0.28
N LEU A 93 -23.41 -3.16 -0.38
CA LEU A 93 -23.54 -4.03 -1.56
C LEU A 93 -23.65 -5.50 -1.20
N SER A 94 -23.00 -5.92 -0.12
CA SER A 94 -22.90 -7.33 0.24
C SER A 94 -22.86 -7.52 1.75
N GLU A 95 -23.16 -8.75 2.20
CA GLU A 95 -23.00 -9.15 3.59
C GLU A 95 -21.53 -9.09 4.06
N ASN A 96 -20.59 -9.21 3.14
CA ASN A 96 -19.16 -9.06 3.41
C ASN A 96 -18.74 -7.63 3.80
N GLY A 97 -19.67 -6.67 3.76
CA GLY A 97 -19.46 -5.34 4.29
C GLY A 97 -18.79 -4.36 3.33
N VAL A 98 -18.90 -4.57 2.04
CA VAL A 98 -18.55 -3.58 1.01
C VAL A 98 -19.70 -2.60 0.84
N TRP A 99 -19.36 -1.32 0.83
CA TRP A 99 -20.29 -0.20 0.63
C TRP A 99 -19.91 0.58 -0.63
N GLU A 100 -20.91 1.17 -1.30
CA GLU A 100 -20.72 1.92 -2.56
C GLU A 100 -21.57 3.19 -2.59
N VAL A 101 -21.01 4.25 -3.16
CA VAL A 101 -21.76 5.39 -3.68
C VAL A 101 -21.32 5.72 -5.10
N ARG A 102 -22.27 6.08 -5.94
CA ARG A 102 -22.04 6.59 -7.30
C ARG A 102 -22.40 8.06 -7.37
N LEU A 103 -21.55 8.83 -8.00
CA LEU A 103 -21.66 10.27 -8.12
C LEU A 103 -21.52 10.66 -9.58
N ALA A 104 -22.29 11.66 -10.02
CA ALA A 104 -22.13 12.21 -11.36
C ALA A 104 -20.68 12.69 -11.58
N GLY A 105 -20.17 12.52 -12.78
CA GLY A 105 -18.77 12.76 -13.09
C GLY A 105 -18.23 14.16 -12.85
N ASN A 106 -19.11 15.15 -12.78
CA ASN A 106 -18.80 16.55 -12.46
C ASN A 106 -18.89 16.88 -10.96
N THR A 107 -19.19 15.89 -10.09
CA THR A 107 -19.34 16.11 -8.65
C THR A 107 -18.00 16.33 -7.97
N LEU A 108 -16.98 15.55 -8.35
CA LEU A 108 -15.63 15.62 -7.79
C LEU A 108 -14.69 16.23 -8.83
N ARG A 109 -13.73 17.01 -8.35
CA ARG A 109 -12.68 17.63 -9.16
C ARG A 109 -11.31 17.21 -8.68
N HIS A 110 -10.34 17.21 -9.58
CA HIS A 110 -8.94 17.03 -9.19
C HIS A 110 -8.57 18.05 -8.09
N GLY A 111 -7.95 17.57 -7.03
CA GLY A 111 -7.54 18.38 -5.89
C GLY A 111 -8.56 18.48 -4.76
N ASP A 112 -9.85 18.13 -4.98
CA ASP A 112 -10.84 18.10 -3.89
C ASP A 112 -10.39 17.17 -2.76
N LEU A 113 -10.49 17.64 -1.52
CA LEU A 113 -10.23 16.82 -0.34
C LEU A 113 -11.46 16.01 0.03
N TYR A 114 -11.24 14.77 0.48
CA TYR A 114 -12.33 13.91 0.90
C TYR A 114 -11.94 12.94 2.01
N LYS A 115 -12.96 12.50 2.77
CA LYS A 115 -12.90 11.45 3.78
C LYS A 115 -14.15 10.58 3.66
N VAL A 116 -14.19 9.48 4.39
CA VAL A 116 -15.41 8.70 4.64
C VAL A 116 -15.85 8.91 6.08
N HIS A 117 -17.10 9.33 6.26
CA HIS A 117 -17.74 9.38 7.58
C HIS A 117 -18.34 8.01 7.86
N ILE A 118 -17.93 7.39 8.96
CA ILE A 118 -18.34 6.04 9.36
C ILE A 118 -19.10 6.12 10.67
N GLU A 119 -20.34 5.68 10.68
CA GLU A 119 -21.15 5.49 11.88
C GLU A 119 -21.04 4.03 12.33
N GLY A 120 -20.41 3.79 13.46
CA GLY A 120 -20.19 2.47 14.05
C GLY A 120 -20.94 2.28 15.36
N VAL A 121 -20.63 1.19 16.07
CA VAL A 121 -21.21 0.88 17.38
C VAL A 121 -20.67 1.86 18.44
N ASN A 122 -19.40 2.23 18.36
CA ASN A 122 -18.72 3.08 19.34
C ASN A 122 -18.69 4.57 18.95
N GLY A 123 -19.61 5.00 18.09
CA GLY A 123 -19.70 6.39 17.66
C GLY A 123 -19.49 6.58 16.16
N ALA A 124 -19.28 7.84 15.76
CA ALA A 124 -19.11 8.21 14.38
C ALA A 124 -17.80 9.00 14.20
N HIS A 125 -17.07 8.69 13.13
CA HIS A 125 -15.73 9.25 12.87
C HIS A 125 -15.50 9.50 11.39
N ASP A 126 -14.73 10.55 11.09
CA ASP A 126 -14.24 10.83 9.74
C ASP A 126 -12.90 10.13 9.56
N ARG A 127 -12.77 9.31 8.50
CA ARG A 127 -11.60 8.47 8.25
C ARG A 127 -11.04 8.75 6.85
N ILE A 128 -9.72 8.65 6.72
CA ILE A 128 -9.10 8.54 5.41
C ILE A 128 -9.50 7.18 4.82
N PRO A 129 -10.01 7.12 3.58
CA PRO A 129 -10.37 5.84 2.97
C PRO A 129 -9.22 4.84 2.95
N SER A 130 -9.52 3.57 3.20
CA SER A 130 -8.50 2.51 3.31
C SER A 130 -7.67 2.34 2.01
N HIS A 131 -8.26 2.66 0.88
CA HIS A 131 -7.65 2.59 -0.46
C HIS A 131 -7.46 3.98 -1.09
N ALA A 132 -7.20 5.00 -0.28
CA ALA A 132 -6.82 6.31 -0.80
C ALA A 132 -5.50 6.23 -1.58
N THR A 133 -5.48 6.77 -2.79
CA THR A 133 -4.31 6.71 -3.69
C THR A 133 -3.41 7.94 -3.56
N PHE A 134 -3.89 9.00 -2.94
CA PHE A 134 -3.12 10.18 -2.60
C PHE A 134 -3.69 10.83 -1.34
N VAL A 135 -2.82 11.18 -0.40
CA VAL A 135 -3.18 11.75 0.91
C VAL A 135 -2.29 12.95 1.16
N VAL A 136 -2.88 14.05 1.57
CA VAL A 136 -2.17 15.30 1.83
C VAL A 136 -2.38 15.75 3.27
N GLN A 137 -1.40 16.44 3.82
CA GLN A 137 -1.47 17.06 5.15
C GLN A 137 -1.73 18.56 4.99
N ASP A 138 -2.75 19.07 5.65
CA ASP A 138 -2.97 20.50 5.77
C ASP A 138 -1.86 21.15 6.64
N GLU A 139 -1.26 22.22 6.14
CA GLU A 139 -0.12 22.84 6.82
C GLU A 139 -0.49 23.53 8.13
N ALA A 140 -1.69 24.06 8.25
CA ALA A 140 -2.14 24.81 9.41
C ALA A 140 -2.69 23.89 10.51
N THR A 141 -3.57 22.94 10.13
CA THR A 141 -4.24 22.05 11.09
C THR A 141 -3.44 20.79 11.36
N LYS A 142 -2.52 20.43 10.46
CA LYS A 142 -1.77 19.15 10.44
C LYS A 142 -2.67 17.93 10.24
N GLU A 143 -3.92 18.12 9.91
CA GLU A 143 -4.84 17.03 9.56
C GLU A 143 -4.52 16.46 8.18
N PHE A 144 -4.69 15.14 8.06
CA PHE A 144 -4.57 14.43 6.79
C PHE A 144 -5.93 14.21 6.15
N SER A 145 -5.99 14.32 4.83
CA SER A 145 -7.16 14.00 4.02
C SER A 145 -6.75 13.32 2.73
N ALA A 146 -7.58 12.43 2.23
CA ALA A 146 -7.43 11.93 0.88
C ALA A 146 -7.74 13.06 -0.12
N GLN A 147 -7.04 13.06 -1.26
CA GLN A 147 -7.25 14.03 -2.32
C GLN A 147 -7.62 13.33 -3.62
N VAL A 148 -8.61 13.86 -4.30
CA VAL A 148 -9.05 13.35 -5.59
C VAL A 148 -7.95 13.55 -6.63
N GLN A 149 -7.53 12.46 -7.26
CA GLN A 149 -6.59 12.49 -8.37
C GLN A 149 -7.33 12.11 -9.66
N GLU A 150 -7.40 13.03 -10.60
CA GLU A 150 -7.73 12.67 -11.98
C GLU A 150 -6.43 12.20 -12.63
N SER A 151 -6.30 10.88 -12.80
CA SER A 151 -5.09 10.35 -13.42
C SER A 151 -5.04 10.73 -14.88
N SER A 152 -4.08 11.55 -15.26
CA SER A 152 -3.56 11.54 -16.62
C SER A 152 -2.76 10.25 -16.82
N GLU A 153 -2.96 9.59 -17.95
CA GLU A 153 -2.10 8.47 -18.32
C GLU A 153 -0.64 8.95 -18.35
N TYR A 154 0.22 8.32 -17.55
CA TYR A 154 1.65 8.64 -17.57
C TYR A 154 2.30 7.91 -18.74
N PHE A 155 2.95 8.66 -19.63
CA PHE A 155 3.66 8.08 -20.76
C PHE A 155 5.10 7.73 -20.36
N TRP A 156 5.34 6.43 -20.20
CA TRP A 156 6.67 5.91 -19.91
C TRP A 156 7.57 6.05 -21.13
N GLU A 157 8.72 6.73 -20.97
CA GLU A 157 9.69 6.93 -22.03
C GLU A 157 10.73 5.79 -22.06
N ASN A 158 10.97 5.14 -20.94
CA ASN A 158 12.01 4.16 -20.76
C ASN A 158 11.46 2.82 -20.26
N ALA A 159 11.89 1.73 -20.86
CA ALA A 159 11.59 0.39 -20.37
C ALA A 159 12.40 0.08 -19.09
N ALA A 160 11.82 -0.72 -18.19
CA ALA A 160 12.57 -1.21 -17.04
C ALA A 160 13.81 -2.00 -17.51
N PRO A 161 14.96 -1.83 -16.84
CA PRO A 161 16.16 -2.61 -17.16
C PRO A 161 15.90 -4.11 -17.06
N GLU A 162 16.57 -4.91 -17.89
CA GLU A 162 16.57 -6.36 -17.73
C GLU A 162 17.12 -6.75 -16.35
N ALA A 163 16.80 -7.99 -15.91
CA ALA A 163 17.21 -8.48 -14.60
C ALA A 163 18.73 -8.31 -14.37
N VAL A 164 19.06 -7.54 -13.34
CA VAL A 164 20.46 -7.18 -13.03
C VAL A 164 21.18 -8.39 -12.44
N LYS A 165 22.14 -8.96 -13.16
CA LYS A 165 22.87 -10.16 -12.73
C LYS A 165 23.82 -9.91 -11.55
N HIS A 166 24.39 -8.72 -11.46
CA HIS A 166 25.34 -8.31 -10.41
C HIS A 166 24.89 -6.97 -9.83
N PRO A 167 23.89 -6.95 -8.92
CA PRO A 167 23.35 -5.72 -8.39
C PRO A 167 24.34 -5.02 -7.47
N LYS A 168 24.60 -3.74 -7.75
CA LYS A 168 25.19 -2.78 -6.83
C LYS A 168 24.08 -1.86 -6.37
N ILE A 169 23.58 -2.09 -5.17
CA ILE A 169 22.38 -1.45 -4.64
C ILE A 169 22.79 -0.23 -3.80
N TYR A 170 22.14 0.89 -4.06
CA TYR A 170 22.18 2.07 -3.21
C TYR A 170 20.83 2.26 -2.53
N GLU A 171 20.77 2.13 -1.21
CA GLU A 171 19.56 2.38 -0.44
C GLU A 171 19.48 3.87 -0.10
N ALA A 172 18.32 4.49 -0.35
CA ALA A 172 18.13 5.92 -0.16
C ALA A 172 16.73 6.25 0.33
N HIS A 173 16.65 7.25 1.22
CA HIS A 173 15.39 7.90 1.59
C HIS A 173 15.25 9.20 0.78
N VAL A 174 14.23 9.28 -0.08
CA VAL A 174 14.03 10.41 -1.00
C VAL A 174 14.04 11.75 -0.26
N GLY A 175 13.24 11.87 0.79
CA GLY A 175 13.11 13.11 1.54
C GLY A 175 14.37 13.56 2.29
N MET A 176 15.33 12.65 2.53
CA MET A 176 16.61 12.94 3.17
C MET A 176 17.73 13.21 2.18
N ALA A 177 17.49 13.06 0.89
CA ALA A 177 18.49 13.17 -0.16
C ALA A 177 18.65 14.61 -0.69
N THR A 178 18.59 15.58 0.20
CA THR A 178 18.86 17.02 -0.07
C THR A 178 19.82 17.57 0.97
N GLU A 179 20.62 18.56 0.58
CA GLU A 179 21.53 19.30 1.47
C GLU A 179 20.81 20.47 2.19
N GLU A 180 19.56 20.75 1.81
CA GLU A 180 18.76 21.82 2.40
C GLU A 180 17.99 21.33 3.62
N PHE A 181 17.68 22.24 4.57
CA PHE A 181 16.89 21.94 5.78
C PHE A 181 15.38 21.83 5.47
N ARG A 182 15.03 20.89 4.58
CA ARG A 182 13.66 20.56 4.20
C ARG A 182 13.58 19.11 3.71
N VAL A 183 12.36 18.64 3.48
CA VAL A 183 12.14 17.36 2.82
C VAL A 183 12.49 17.49 1.33
N GLY A 184 13.32 16.59 0.80
CA GLY A 184 13.64 16.48 -0.61
C GLY A 184 12.47 15.90 -1.41
N THR A 185 12.44 16.18 -2.71
CA THR A 185 11.34 15.75 -3.59
C THR A 185 11.75 14.59 -4.50
N TYR A 186 10.75 13.86 -5.02
CA TYR A 186 10.97 12.82 -6.03
C TYR A 186 11.70 13.37 -7.25
N ARG A 187 11.34 14.56 -7.70
CA ARG A 187 11.94 15.22 -8.87
C ARG A 187 13.39 15.59 -8.63
N GLU A 188 13.69 16.19 -7.47
CA GLU A 188 15.08 16.52 -7.11
C GLU A 188 15.94 15.27 -6.99
N PHE A 189 15.40 14.19 -6.45
CA PHE A 189 16.12 12.92 -6.39
C PHE A 189 16.45 12.40 -7.79
N ALA A 190 15.50 12.47 -8.72
CA ALA A 190 15.69 12.07 -10.10
C ALA A 190 16.77 12.90 -10.80
N GLU A 191 16.75 14.21 -10.62
CA GLU A 191 17.61 15.15 -11.35
C GLU A 191 19.01 15.31 -10.72
N GLN A 192 19.13 15.16 -9.41
CA GLN A 192 20.39 15.45 -8.71
C GLN A 192 21.08 14.22 -8.13
N VAL A 193 20.33 13.21 -7.68
CA VAL A 193 20.88 12.03 -7.00
C VAL A 193 21.16 10.89 -7.98
N LEU A 194 20.18 10.55 -8.84
CA LEU A 194 20.36 9.45 -9.80
C LEU A 194 21.60 9.61 -10.71
N PRO A 195 21.92 10.81 -11.25
CA PRO A 195 23.12 10.98 -12.05
C PRO A 195 24.41 10.65 -11.29
N ARG A 196 24.47 11.02 -10.01
CA ARG A 196 25.64 10.70 -9.14
C ARG A 196 25.75 9.19 -8.91
N LEU A 197 24.61 8.49 -8.69
CA LEU A 197 24.59 7.05 -8.52
C LEU A 197 25.08 6.33 -9.78
N GLY A 198 24.64 6.75 -10.96
CA GLY A 198 25.10 6.24 -12.25
C GLY A 198 26.61 6.42 -12.44
N GLN A 199 27.15 7.60 -12.14
CA GLN A 199 28.58 7.89 -12.20
C GLN A 199 29.43 7.02 -11.25
N LEU A 200 28.88 6.68 -10.07
CA LEU A 200 29.52 5.80 -9.09
C LEU A 200 29.38 4.30 -9.44
N GLY A 201 28.65 4.00 -10.52
CA GLY A 201 28.46 2.64 -11.04
C GLY A 201 27.44 1.81 -10.27
N TYR A 202 26.53 2.45 -9.53
CA TYR A 202 25.33 1.77 -9.00
C TYR A 202 24.38 1.50 -10.16
N ASN A 203 23.78 0.31 -10.16
CA ASN A 203 22.83 -0.14 -11.17
C ASN A 203 21.45 -0.51 -10.57
N VAL A 204 21.30 -0.35 -9.26
CA VAL A 204 20.05 -0.51 -8.54
C VAL A 204 19.95 0.60 -7.50
N VAL A 205 18.80 1.26 -7.40
CA VAL A 205 18.44 2.12 -6.28
C VAL A 205 17.29 1.48 -5.51
N GLN A 206 17.44 1.36 -4.19
CA GLN A 206 16.41 0.90 -3.29
C GLN A 206 15.83 2.11 -2.55
N LEU A 207 14.57 2.44 -2.83
CA LEU A 207 13.87 3.50 -2.15
C LEU A 207 13.32 2.96 -0.82
N MET A 208 13.77 3.54 0.29
CA MET A 208 13.20 3.30 1.62
C MET A 208 11.72 3.63 1.58
N ALA A 209 10.92 2.99 2.45
CA ALA A 209 9.46 3.01 2.44
C ALA A 209 8.83 4.33 1.95
N VAL A 210 8.23 4.29 0.76
CA VAL A 210 7.63 5.47 0.10
C VAL A 210 6.15 5.65 0.43
N ALA A 211 5.50 4.68 1.10
CA ALA A 211 4.09 4.76 1.45
C ALA A 211 3.80 5.90 2.43
N GLU A 212 2.60 6.48 2.35
CA GLU A 212 2.23 7.62 3.19
C GLU A 212 2.18 7.26 4.68
N HIS A 213 2.74 8.15 5.49
CA HIS A 213 2.92 7.98 6.93
C HIS A 213 2.80 9.32 7.67
N PRO A 214 2.19 9.37 8.87
CA PRO A 214 1.98 10.63 9.59
C PRO A 214 3.26 11.18 10.23
N TYR A 215 4.15 10.32 10.69
CA TYR A 215 5.37 10.70 11.39
C TYR A 215 6.60 10.58 10.50
N TYR A 216 7.13 11.71 10.04
CA TYR A 216 8.28 11.76 9.14
C TYR A 216 9.53 11.05 9.70
N GLY A 217 9.79 11.14 11.00
CA GLY A 217 10.91 10.48 11.66
C GLY A 217 10.85 8.94 11.66
N SER A 218 9.75 8.34 11.20
CA SER A 218 9.68 6.90 10.95
C SER A 218 10.31 6.49 9.62
N PHE A 219 10.73 7.45 8.79
CA PHE A 219 11.29 7.22 7.45
C PHE A 219 10.39 6.35 6.55
N GLY A 220 9.06 6.46 6.72
CA GLY A 220 8.08 5.67 5.98
C GLY A 220 7.76 4.30 6.58
N TYR A 221 8.40 3.89 7.67
CA TYR A 221 8.15 2.57 8.28
C TYR A 221 6.95 2.51 9.23
N HIS A 222 6.31 3.65 9.55
CA HIS A 222 5.01 3.72 10.23
C HIS A 222 3.90 4.06 9.24
N VAL A 223 3.62 3.13 8.33
CA VAL A 223 2.65 3.31 7.25
C VAL A 223 1.24 3.52 7.79
N ALA A 224 0.54 4.50 7.23
CA ALA A 224 -0.89 4.76 7.46
C ALA A 224 -1.73 4.41 6.22
N ASN A 225 -1.27 4.78 5.03
CA ASN A 225 -2.01 4.60 3.78
C ASN A 225 -1.18 3.79 2.78
N TYR A 226 -1.61 2.56 2.54
CA TYR A 226 -0.87 1.54 1.80
C TYR A 226 -0.94 1.68 0.28
N PHE A 227 -1.81 2.55 -0.23
CA PHE A 227 -2.05 2.76 -1.66
C PHE A 227 -1.61 4.15 -2.12
N ALA A 228 -1.12 4.98 -1.20
CA ALA A 228 -0.66 6.34 -1.46
C ALA A 228 0.86 6.45 -1.25
N PRO A 229 1.63 7.00 -2.19
CA PRO A 229 3.00 7.44 -1.92
C PRO A 229 2.99 8.69 -1.05
N SER A 230 4.09 8.93 -0.33
CA SER A 230 4.21 10.10 0.55
C SER A 230 4.15 11.41 -0.23
N SER A 231 3.11 12.17 0.01
CA SER A 231 2.87 13.48 -0.61
C SER A 231 3.90 14.54 -0.21
N ARG A 232 4.62 14.31 0.89
CA ARG A 232 5.72 15.20 1.34
C ARG A 232 6.86 15.28 0.32
N CYS A 233 7.06 14.21 -0.45
CA CYS A 233 8.10 14.18 -1.49
C CYS A 233 7.58 14.63 -2.86
N GLY A 234 6.30 14.95 -2.99
CA GLY A 234 5.68 15.43 -4.23
C GLY A 234 4.52 14.56 -4.73
N PRO A 235 3.96 14.90 -5.89
CA PRO A 235 2.86 14.16 -6.52
C PRO A 235 3.30 12.78 -7.06
N VAL A 236 2.32 11.93 -7.34
CA VAL A 236 2.53 10.58 -7.88
C VAL A 236 3.29 10.60 -9.21
N GLU A 237 3.02 11.60 -10.02
CA GLU A 237 3.66 11.82 -11.33
C GLU A 237 5.17 12.03 -11.20
N ASP A 238 5.61 12.71 -10.15
CA ASP A 238 7.04 12.92 -9.88
C ASP A 238 7.73 11.63 -9.40
N LEU A 239 7.03 10.76 -8.68
CA LEU A 239 7.54 9.41 -8.37
C LEU A 239 7.68 8.57 -9.65
N LYS A 240 6.70 8.63 -10.55
CA LYS A 240 6.79 7.97 -11.87
C LYS A 240 7.96 8.52 -12.68
N TYR A 241 8.14 9.84 -12.71
CA TYR A 241 9.27 10.51 -13.36
C TYR A 241 10.61 10.05 -12.80
N LEU A 242 10.73 9.91 -11.47
CA LEU A 242 11.93 9.37 -10.83
C LEU A 242 12.25 7.96 -11.34
N ILE A 243 11.25 7.09 -11.37
CA ILE A 243 11.39 5.71 -11.82
C ILE A 243 11.78 5.66 -13.31
N ASP A 244 11.09 6.42 -14.13
CA ASP A 244 11.34 6.50 -15.58
C ASP A 244 12.75 7.01 -15.88
N THR A 245 13.18 8.06 -15.19
CA THR A 245 14.54 8.61 -15.27
C THR A 245 15.58 7.57 -14.86
N ALA A 246 15.36 6.84 -13.77
CA ALA A 246 16.27 5.76 -13.35
C ALA A 246 16.39 4.68 -14.42
N HIS A 247 15.26 4.26 -15.02
CA HIS A 247 15.22 3.28 -16.10
C HIS A 247 16.01 3.77 -17.33
N GLY A 248 15.85 5.04 -17.72
CA GLY A 248 16.60 5.65 -18.82
C GLY A 248 18.11 5.67 -18.59
N MET A 249 18.55 5.63 -17.34
CA MET A 249 19.95 5.52 -16.94
C MET A 249 20.43 4.06 -16.77
N GLY A 250 19.57 3.07 -17.02
CA GLY A 250 19.86 1.66 -16.80
C GLY A 250 19.89 1.26 -15.32
N ILE A 251 19.31 2.07 -14.42
CA ILE A 251 19.23 1.82 -12.98
C ILE A 251 17.87 1.21 -12.66
N ALA A 252 17.87 -0.01 -12.12
CA ALA A 252 16.65 -0.63 -11.61
C ALA A 252 16.22 0.02 -10.29
N VAL A 253 14.91 0.13 -10.07
CA VAL A 253 14.36 0.69 -8.84
C VAL A 253 13.71 -0.40 -8.01
N LEU A 254 14.10 -0.52 -6.74
CA LEU A 254 13.45 -1.33 -5.72
C LEU A 254 12.69 -0.41 -4.76
N MET A 255 11.54 -0.84 -4.29
CA MET A 255 10.78 -0.11 -3.27
C MET A 255 10.59 -0.98 -2.03
N ASP A 256 10.91 -0.43 -0.86
CA ASP A 256 10.59 -1.08 0.41
C ASP A 256 9.09 -1.00 0.66
N ILE A 257 8.47 -2.16 0.87
CA ILE A 257 7.05 -2.27 1.18
C ILE A 257 6.88 -2.81 2.59
N VAL A 258 6.21 -2.04 3.45
CA VAL A 258 6.00 -2.38 4.85
C VAL A 258 4.61 -2.99 5.03
N HIS A 259 4.55 -4.32 5.18
CA HIS A 259 3.28 -5.05 5.38
C HIS A 259 3.22 -5.85 6.69
N SER A 260 4.26 -5.79 7.53
CA SER A 260 4.27 -6.51 8.81
C SER A 260 3.41 -5.83 9.87
N HIS A 261 3.33 -4.50 9.83
CA HIS A 261 2.69 -3.68 10.85
C HIS A 261 2.17 -2.36 10.26
N SER A 262 1.40 -1.63 11.07
CA SER A 262 0.81 -0.34 10.74
C SER A 262 0.95 0.63 11.91
N VAL A 263 0.87 1.91 11.62
CA VAL A 263 0.77 2.95 12.64
C VAL A 263 -0.46 2.73 13.53
N LYS A 264 -0.35 3.13 14.81
CA LYS A 264 -1.48 3.06 15.76
C LYS A 264 -2.49 4.19 15.60
N ASN A 265 -2.14 5.25 14.89
CA ASN A 265 -2.93 6.44 14.75
C ASN A 265 -4.36 6.09 14.30
N PHE A 266 -5.33 6.64 15.04
CA PHE A 266 -6.74 6.43 14.73
C PHE A 266 -7.15 7.25 13.51
N ALA A 267 -6.80 8.53 13.47
CA ALA A 267 -7.27 9.44 12.42
C ALA A 267 -6.68 9.11 11.04
N GLU A 268 -5.38 8.80 10.96
CA GLU A 268 -4.65 8.60 9.72
C GLU A 268 -4.59 7.14 9.28
N GLY A 269 -4.56 6.20 10.26
CA GLY A 269 -4.35 4.78 10.01
C GLY A 269 -5.62 3.95 9.95
N LEU A 270 -5.45 2.63 10.02
CA LEU A 270 -6.53 1.65 9.92
C LEU A 270 -7.05 1.17 11.30
N SER A 271 -6.54 1.73 12.42
CA SER A 271 -6.99 1.34 13.76
C SER A 271 -8.46 1.66 13.95
N SER A 272 -9.24 0.68 14.42
CA SER A 272 -10.71 0.78 14.64
C SER A 272 -11.46 1.39 13.46
N PHE A 273 -11.10 1.03 12.25
CA PHE A 273 -11.52 1.70 11.02
C PHE A 273 -13.04 1.77 10.86
N ASP A 274 -13.76 0.69 11.14
CA ASP A 274 -15.21 0.60 11.04
C ASP A 274 -15.95 0.87 12.38
N GLY A 275 -15.24 1.48 13.34
CA GLY A 275 -15.77 1.84 14.65
C GLY A 275 -15.47 0.82 15.75
N GLU A 276 -14.84 -0.30 15.45
CA GLU A 276 -14.43 -1.32 16.41
C GLU A 276 -13.00 -1.79 16.18
N GLU A 277 -12.33 -2.24 17.25
CA GLU A 277 -11.00 -2.84 17.13
C GLU A 277 -11.02 -4.19 16.41
N GLY A 278 -9.87 -4.62 15.93
CA GLY A 278 -9.69 -5.98 15.39
C GLY A 278 -10.24 -6.20 13.98
N LEU A 279 -10.53 -5.13 13.19
CA LEU A 279 -10.89 -5.31 11.78
C LEU A 279 -9.68 -5.81 10.98
N TYR A 280 -8.59 -5.06 11.01
CA TYR A 280 -7.36 -5.36 10.28
C TYR A 280 -6.30 -6.01 11.15
N PHE A 281 -6.35 -5.80 12.46
CA PHE A 281 -5.24 -6.06 13.37
C PHE A 281 -5.57 -7.14 14.40
N ARG A 282 -4.50 -7.76 14.90
CA ARG A 282 -4.54 -8.63 16.09
C ARG A 282 -4.73 -7.80 17.36
N GLU A 283 -5.15 -8.43 18.42
CA GLU A 283 -5.31 -7.78 19.74
C GLU A 283 -3.99 -7.24 20.31
N ARG A 284 -2.86 -7.86 19.94
CA ARG A 284 -1.54 -7.47 20.43
C ARG A 284 -0.82 -6.54 19.47
N ASP A 285 -0.12 -5.57 20.03
CA ASP A 285 0.78 -4.67 19.31
C ASP A 285 2.15 -5.30 19.03
N HIS A 286 2.91 -4.66 18.15
CA HIS A 286 4.30 -5.04 17.91
C HIS A 286 5.15 -4.66 19.13
N PRO A 287 5.93 -5.61 19.71
CA PRO A 287 6.59 -5.39 21.00
C PRO A 287 7.73 -4.36 20.97
N GLN A 288 8.28 -4.06 19.80
CA GLN A 288 9.46 -3.19 19.66
C GLN A 288 9.17 -1.86 18.95
N TRP A 289 8.13 -1.79 18.09
CA TRP A 289 7.95 -0.63 17.18
C TRP A 289 6.69 0.19 17.45
N ASP A 290 6.06 0.00 18.58
CA ASP A 290 4.84 0.73 18.96
C ASP A 290 3.83 0.84 17.82
N SER A 291 3.52 -0.28 17.19
CA SER A 291 2.70 -0.39 15.98
C SER A 291 1.72 -1.55 16.05
N ARG A 292 0.68 -1.54 15.22
CA ARG A 292 -0.32 -2.62 15.12
C ARG A 292 0.19 -3.76 14.25
N LEU A 293 -0.11 -5.00 14.63
CA LEU A 293 0.19 -6.18 13.83
C LEU A 293 -1.02 -6.62 13.03
N PHE A 294 -0.86 -6.80 11.72
CA PHE A 294 -1.94 -7.30 10.86
C PHE A 294 -2.35 -8.73 11.20
N ASP A 295 -3.66 -9.00 11.10
CA ASP A 295 -4.20 -10.35 11.24
C ASP A 295 -4.31 -11.06 9.88
N TYR A 296 -3.19 -11.54 9.37
CA TYR A 296 -3.14 -12.34 8.14
C TYR A 296 -3.84 -13.71 8.22
N GLY A 297 -4.46 -14.03 9.35
CA GLY A 297 -5.41 -15.12 9.46
C GLY A 297 -6.74 -14.86 8.75
N ARG A 298 -7.04 -13.59 8.44
CA ARG A 298 -8.25 -13.16 7.74
C ARG A 298 -7.97 -12.96 6.26
N SER A 299 -8.80 -13.52 5.41
CA SER A 299 -8.72 -13.36 3.96
C SER A 299 -8.87 -11.89 3.53
N GLU A 300 -9.80 -11.19 4.19
CA GLU A 300 -10.12 -9.80 3.92
C GLU A 300 -8.95 -8.85 4.24
N VAL A 301 -8.06 -9.23 5.15
CA VAL A 301 -6.82 -8.49 5.44
C VAL A 301 -5.73 -8.80 4.42
N CYS A 302 -5.66 -10.04 3.94
CA CYS A 302 -4.71 -10.41 2.88
C CYS A 302 -4.99 -9.68 1.56
N HIS A 303 -6.27 -9.51 1.22
CA HIS A 303 -6.72 -8.92 -0.04
C HIS A 303 -6.23 -7.46 -0.24
N PRO A 304 -6.42 -6.51 0.69
CA PRO A 304 -5.89 -5.16 0.57
C PRO A 304 -4.37 -5.12 0.48
N HIS A 305 -3.66 -5.94 1.27
CA HIS A 305 -2.20 -5.91 1.28
C HIS A 305 -1.57 -6.41 -0.03
N THR A 306 -2.12 -7.46 -0.62
CA THR A 306 -1.68 -7.89 -1.95
C THR A 306 -2.07 -6.88 -3.02
N GLY A 307 -3.23 -6.22 -2.88
CA GLY A 307 -3.65 -5.11 -3.74
C GLY A 307 -2.72 -3.90 -3.65
N GLY A 308 -2.25 -3.53 -2.45
CA GLY A 308 -1.27 -2.46 -2.25
C GLY A 308 0.05 -2.75 -2.93
N MET A 309 0.55 -3.98 -2.86
CA MET A 309 1.73 -4.41 -3.62
C MET A 309 1.50 -4.24 -5.13
N CYS A 310 0.34 -4.67 -5.65
CA CYS A 310 0.01 -4.51 -7.07
C CYS A 310 -0.16 -3.05 -7.46
N GLN A 311 -0.70 -2.19 -6.59
CA GLN A 311 -0.82 -0.75 -6.84
C GLN A 311 0.56 -0.11 -7.03
N PHE A 312 1.52 -0.37 -6.13
CA PHE A 312 2.88 0.15 -6.29
C PHE A 312 3.58 -0.43 -7.53
N THR A 313 3.30 -1.67 -7.91
CA THR A 313 3.79 -2.22 -9.17
C THR A 313 3.12 -1.58 -10.40
N SER A 314 1.84 -1.21 -10.31
CA SER A 314 1.12 -0.55 -11.41
C SER A 314 1.54 0.92 -11.59
N ILE A 315 2.07 1.56 -10.55
CA ILE A 315 2.61 2.93 -10.63
C ILE A 315 3.83 2.99 -11.57
N GLY A 316 4.51 1.86 -11.80
CA GLY A 316 5.69 1.93 -12.65
C GLY A 316 6.27 0.62 -13.20
N TYR A 317 5.59 -0.52 -13.09
CA TYR A 317 6.24 -1.76 -13.46
C TYR A 317 5.41 -2.66 -14.38
N PRO A 318 5.81 -2.86 -15.65
CA PRO A 318 5.66 -4.17 -16.25
C PRO A 318 6.61 -5.14 -15.51
N LEU A 319 6.07 -6.15 -14.80
CA LEU A 319 6.88 -7.20 -14.17
C LEU A 319 7.94 -7.75 -15.15
N PRO A 320 9.21 -7.96 -14.74
CA PRO A 320 9.65 -8.41 -13.43
C PRO A 320 10.79 -7.58 -12.82
N SER A 321 10.52 -6.66 -11.97
CA SER A 321 11.55 -6.11 -11.10
C SER A 321 11.24 -6.49 -9.66
N ILE A 322 12.26 -6.86 -8.93
CA ILE A 322 12.20 -7.49 -7.62
C ILE A 322 11.58 -6.52 -6.61
N ILE A 323 10.40 -6.86 -6.10
CA ILE A 323 9.84 -6.22 -4.89
C ILE A 323 10.47 -6.94 -3.70
N GLU A 324 11.36 -6.27 -2.97
CA GLU A 324 11.85 -6.82 -1.73
C GLU A 324 10.86 -6.51 -0.59
N CYS A 325 10.12 -7.53 -0.18
CA CYS A 325 9.30 -7.46 1.03
C CYS A 325 10.20 -7.79 2.22
N LYS A 326 10.63 -6.79 2.99
CA LYS A 326 11.30 -7.01 4.27
C LYS A 326 10.30 -7.56 5.28
N LEU A 327 10.10 -8.86 5.28
CA LEU A 327 9.49 -9.61 6.38
C LEU A 327 10.56 -9.79 7.46
N ARG A 328 10.61 -8.90 8.45
CA ARG A 328 11.32 -9.14 9.71
C ARG A 328 10.38 -9.58 10.81
#